data_8b63f9153f841cefc1178d1210f94472
#
_entry.id   8b63f9153f841cefc1178d1210f94472
#
_cell.length_a   1.000
_cell.length_b   1.000
_cell.length_c   1.000
_cell.angle_alpha   90.00
_cell.angle_beta   90.00
_cell.angle_gamma   90.00
#
_symmetry.space_group_name_H-M   'P 1'
#
loop_
_entity.id
_entity.type
_entity.pdbx_description
1 polymer ?
#
loop_
_entity_poly.entity_id
_entity_poly.type
_entity_poly.pdbx_seq_one_letter_code
_entity_poly.pdbx_strand_id
1 'polypeptide(L)'
;MQTGILRGMSVLAGLLWLASCSSSPKSRDYPGYMTRPYTIRGHRYHPMNVEQALTYEQTGIASYYNECALWGLVSGKTAIGENVRPWHLHAAHPTLPLPCEVLVQSLRTGKTVKVRVNDRGPFIKNRIIDLSEEA
;
A
#
# COMPACT_ATOMS: atom_id res chain seq x y z
N MET A 1 -3.97 -76.92 34.01
CA MET A 1 -3.81 -75.55 34.49
C MET A 1 -2.79 -74.91 33.58
N GLN A 2 -3.23 -74.10 32.65
CA GLN A 2 -2.36 -73.53 31.63
C GLN A 2 -2.30 -72.03 31.83
N THR A 3 -1.10 -71.53 32.02
CA THR A 3 -0.77 -70.13 32.08
C THR A 3 -0.53 -69.57 30.69
N GLY A 4 -1.43 -68.70 30.21
CA GLY A 4 -1.25 -67.98 28.95
C GLY A 4 -0.51 -66.69 29.15
N ILE A 5 0.64 -66.51 28.46
CA ILE A 5 1.40 -65.28 28.42
C ILE A 5 0.95 -64.44 27.21
N LEU A 6 0.31 -63.28 27.44
CA LEU A 6 0.01 -62.30 26.40
C LEU A 6 1.20 -61.35 26.25
N ARG A 7 1.84 -61.38 25.09
CA ARG A 7 2.88 -60.40 24.69
C ARG A 7 2.20 -59.15 24.19
N GLY A 8 2.38 -58.07 24.90
CA GLY A 8 1.96 -56.72 24.42
C GLY A 8 2.87 -56.22 23.33
N MET A 9 2.31 -55.96 22.15
CA MET A 9 2.97 -55.20 21.08
C MET A 9 2.85 -53.71 21.37
N SER A 10 4.01 -53.09 21.67
CA SER A 10 4.10 -51.63 21.75
C SER A 10 4.09 -51.04 20.36
N VAL A 11 3.00 -50.38 20.00
CA VAL A 11 2.90 -49.55 18.78
C VAL A 11 3.49 -48.20 19.12
N LEU A 12 4.73 -47.91 18.67
CA LEU A 12 5.27 -46.55 18.64
C LEU A 12 4.53 -45.74 17.58
N ALA A 13 3.61 -44.90 18.02
CA ALA A 13 3.00 -43.88 17.16
C ALA A 13 4.00 -42.72 17.00
N GLY A 14 4.73 -42.72 15.89
CA GLY A 14 5.58 -41.60 15.49
C GLY A 14 4.71 -40.42 15.09
N LEU A 15 4.69 -39.36 15.92
CA LEU A 15 4.13 -38.06 15.52
C LEU A 15 5.06 -37.47 14.46
N LEU A 16 4.64 -37.53 13.18
CA LEU A 16 5.21 -36.69 12.15
C LEU A 16 4.74 -35.27 12.39
N TRP A 17 5.61 -34.40 12.89
CA TRP A 17 5.43 -32.97 12.85
C TRP A 17 5.63 -32.51 11.39
N LEU A 18 4.54 -32.30 10.67
CA LEU A 18 4.58 -31.56 9.42
C LEU A 18 4.81 -30.09 9.76
N ALA A 19 6.08 -29.67 9.71
CA ALA A 19 6.43 -28.27 9.70
C ALA A 19 5.88 -27.68 8.38
N SER A 20 4.67 -27.13 8.44
CA SER A 20 4.14 -26.31 7.38
C SER A 20 4.96 -25.04 7.31
N CYS A 21 5.98 -25.04 6.45
CA CYS A 21 6.63 -23.81 6.02
C CYS A 21 5.61 -23.00 5.24
N SER A 22 4.88 -22.13 5.94
CA SER A 22 4.12 -21.06 5.33
C SER A 22 5.12 -20.08 4.73
N SER A 23 5.57 -20.35 3.50
CA SER A 23 6.26 -19.37 2.70
C SER A 23 5.24 -18.31 2.31
N SER A 24 5.31 -17.15 2.96
CA SER A 24 4.58 -15.97 2.49
C SER A 24 4.89 -15.78 1.01
N PRO A 25 3.88 -15.56 0.16
CA PRO A 25 4.13 -15.36 -1.26
C PRO A 25 5.10 -14.19 -1.42
N LYS A 26 6.24 -14.47 -2.07
CA LYS A 26 7.23 -13.46 -2.40
C LYS A 26 6.51 -12.39 -3.22
N SER A 27 6.46 -11.15 -2.74
CA SER A 27 5.87 -10.05 -3.49
C SER A 27 6.53 -9.99 -4.86
N ARG A 28 5.71 -10.02 -5.92
CA ARG A 28 6.25 -9.81 -7.27
C ARG A 28 6.76 -8.38 -7.33
N ASP A 29 8.04 -8.22 -7.62
CA ASP A 29 8.58 -6.92 -7.98
C ASP A 29 8.05 -6.56 -9.36
N TYR A 30 7.15 -5.59 -9.42
CA TYR A 30 6.68 -5.00 -10.66
C TYR A 30 7.67 -3.89 -11.06
N PRO A 31 8.44 -4.06 -12.16
CA PRO A 31 9.35 -3.03 -12.63
C PRO A 31 8.60 -1.73 -12.90
N GLY A 32 9.15 -0.61 -12.42
CA GLY A 32 8.56 0.71 -12.63
C GLY A 32 7.68 1.23 -11.49
N TYR A 33 7.36 0.42 -10.47
CA TYR A 33 6.62 0.90 -9.30
C TYR A 33 7.56 1.23 -8.14
N MET A 34 7.32 2.38 -7.50
CA MET A 34 8.04 2.77 -6.30
C MET A 34 7.34 2.16 -5.07
N THR A 35 7.90 1.04 -4.59
CA THR A 35 7.38 0.30 -3.42
C THR A 35 8.39 0.20 -2.28
N ARG A 36 9.57 0.83 -2.41
CA ARG A 36 10.61 0.79 -1.38
C ARG A 36 10.23 1.59 -0.15
N PRO A 37 10.51 1.08 1.06
CA PRO A 37 10.33 1.85 2.29
C PRO A 37 11.13 3.14 2.27
N TYR A 38 10.58 4.19 2.86
CA TYR A 38 11.22 5.50 2.96
C TYR A 38 10.96 6.12 4.33
N THR A 39 11.71 7.16 4.70
CA THR A 39 11.61 7.82 6.01
C THR A 39 11.43 9.32 5.84
N ILE A 40 10.42 9.87 6.48
CA ILE A 40 10.14 11.32 6.55
C ILE A 40 10.04 11.73 8.01
N ARG A 41 10.80 12.73 8.42
CA ARG A 41 10.80 13.28 9.80
C ARG A 41 10.92 12.21 10.88
N GLY A 42 11.76 11.19 10.64
CA GLY A 42 11.97 10.07 11.57
C GLY A 42 10.90 8.97 11.53
N HIS A 43 9.79 9.18 10.82
CA HIS A 43 8.76 8.15 10.64
C HIS A 43 9.02 7.32 9.39
N ARG A 44 9.05 5.99 9.54
CA ARG A 44 9.27 5.06 8.44
C ARG A 44 7.96 4.60 7.83
N TYR A 45 7.83 4.79 6.54
CA TYR A 45 6.68 4.36 5.72
C TYR A 45 7.02 3.10 4.94
N HIS A 46 6.06 2.18 4.87
CA HIS A 46 6.17 0.94 4.11
C HIS A 46 5.10 0.92 3.02
N PRO A 47 5.45 1.30 1.78
CA PRO A 47 4.51 1.20 0.68
C PRO A 47 4.06 -0.25 0.48
N MET A 48 2.79 -0.41 0.15
CA MET A 48 2.22 -1.71 -0.19
C MET A 48 2.69 -2.16 -1.57
N ASN A 49 2.64 -3.44 -1.81
CA ASN A 49 2.89 -4.00 -3.14
C ASN A 49 1.65 -3.82 -4.05
N VAL A 50 1.80 -4.15 -5.33
CA VAL A 50 0.74 -3.97 -6.33
C VAL A 50 -0.47 -4.84 -6.03
N GLU A 51 -0.27 -6.09 -5.60
CA GLU A 51 -1.36 -7.01 -5.25
C GLU A 51 -2.22 -6.49 -4.09
N GLN A 52 -1.57 -5.94 -3.07
CA GLN A 52 -2.25 -5.33 -1.92
C GLN A 52 -3.06 -4.08 -2.35
N ALA A 53 -2.52 -3.31 -3.29
CA ALA A 53 -3.17 -2.10 -3.76
C ALA A 53 -4.43 -2.37 -4.59
N LEU A 54 -4.54 -3.52 -5.26
CA LEU A 54 -5.70 -3.87 -6.09
C LEU A 54 -7.02 -3.97 -5.30
N THR A 55 -6.94 -4.30 -4.02
CA THR A 55 -8.10 -4.44 -3.14
C THR A 55 -8.12 -3.41 -2.02
N TYR A 56 -7.24 -2.40 -2.12
CA TYR A 56 -7.11 -1.40 -1.08
C TYR A 56 -8.25 -0.38 -1.14
N GLU A 57 -8.92 -0.20 0.00
CA GLU A 57 -9.93 0.82 0.23
C GLU A 57 -9.66 1.52 1.55
N GLN A 58 -9.85 2.82 1.60
CA GLN A 58 -9.68 3.61 2.80
C GLN A 58 -10.66 4.78 2.84
N THR A 59 -11.23 5.02 4.01
CA THR A 59 -12.06 6.20 4.29
C THR A 59 -11.31 7.13 5.25
N GLY A 60 -11.33 8.42 4.98
CA GLY A 60 -10.66 9.41 5.82
C GLY A 60 -10.76 10.82 5.27
N ILE A 61 -9.91 11.70 5.78
CA ILE A 61 -9.88 13.11 5.37
C ILE A 61 -8.96 13.26 4.16
N ALA A 62 -9.49 13.82 3.08
CA ALA A 62 -8.71 14.32 1.96
C ALA A 62 -8.38 15.81 2.17
N SER A 63 -7.24 16.23 1.63
CA SER A 63 -6.87 17.63 1.49
C SER A 63 -6.44 17.90 0.05
N TYR A 64 -6.11 19.12 -0.26
CA TYR A 64 -5.53 19.48 -1.55
C TYR A 64 -4.18 20.17 -1.36
N TYR A 65 -3.35 20.10 -2.37
CA TYR A 65 -2.06 20.79 -2.40
C TYR A 65 -1.82 21.45 -3.76
N ASN A 66 -1.10 22.54 -3.71
CA ASN A 66 -0.65 23.26 -4.89
C ASN A 66 0.83 23.61 -4.69
N GLU A 67 1.70 22.87 -5.35
CA GLU A 67 3.15 23.11 -5.32
C GLU A 67 3.62 23.92 -6.55
N CYS A 68 2.71 24.61 -7.20
CA CYS A 68 3.02 25.48 -8.32
C CYS A 68 3.18 26.91 -7.84
N ALA A 69 4.38 27.45 -7.95
CA ALA A 69 4.64 28.86 -7.78
C ALA A 69 4.57 29.60 -9.15
N LEU A 70 4.27 30.89 -9.11
CA LEU A 70 4.28 31.77 -10.30
C LEU A 70 3.43 31.24 -11.46
N TRP A 71 2.16 30.91 -11.21
CA TRP A 71 1.20 30.48 -12.25
C TRP A 71 1.66 29.24 -13.05
N GLY A 72 2.39 28.31 -12.41
CA GLY A 72 2.89 27.09 -13.05
C GLY A 72 4.23 27.24 -13.78
N LEU A 73 4.86 28.40 -13.72
CA LEU A 73 6.22 28.61 -14.28
C LEU A 73 7.28 27.88 -13.46
N VAL A 74 7.07 27.70 -12.16
CA VAL A 74 7.92 26.91 -11.26
C VAL A 74 7.06 25.82 -10.68
N SER A 75 7.27 24.59 -11.08
CA SER A 75 6.57 23.42 -10.54
C SER A 75 7.51 22.60 -9.66
N GLY A 76 7.00 22.14 -8.54
CA GLY A 76 7.66 21.12 -7.74
C GLY A 76 7.80 19.81 -8.51
N LYS A 77 8.64 18.91 -8.01
CA LYS A 77 8.74 17.55 -8.53
C LYS A 77 8.08 16.58 -7.57
N THR A 78 7.28 15.68 -8.13
CA THR A 78 6.67 14.56 -7.40
C THR A 78 7.74 13.56 -6.96
N ALA A 79 7.38 12.64 -6.07
CA ALA A 79 8.28 11.58 -5.59
C ALA A 79 8.86 10.71 -6.70
N ILE A 80 8.18 10.60 -7.85
CA ILE A 80 8.68 9.86 -9.03
C ILE A 80 9.37 10.75 -10.06
N GLY A 81 9.59 12.05 -9.74
CA GLY A 81 10.32 13.00 -10.57
C GLY A 81 9.49 13.68 -11.67
N GLU A 82 8.17 13.46 -11.72
CA GLU A 82 7.27 14.19 -12.62
C GLU A 82 7.09 15.64 -12.17
N ASN A 83 6.84 16.54 -13.09
CA ASN A 83 6.51 17.92 -12.73
C ASN A 83 5.05 18.00 -12.24
N VAL A 84 4.84 18.68 -11.12
CA VAL A 84 3.49 19.01 -10.66
C VAL A 84 2.87 20.02 -11.63
N ARG A 85 1.67 19.71 -12.13
CA ARG A 85 0.94 20.59 -13.05
C ARG A 85 -0.45 20.85 -12.48
N PRO A 86 -0.85 22.12 -12.26
CA PRO A 86 -2.09 22.45 -11.57
C PRO A 86 -3.36 21.91 -12.26
N TRP A 87 -3.34 21.77 -13.59
CA TRP A 87 -4.46 21.28 -14.39
C TRP A 87 -4.49 19.74 -14.58
N HIS A 88 -3.63 18.99 -13.91
CA HIS A 88 -3.65 17.54 -13.97
C HIS A 88 -4.34 16.96 -12.72
N LEU A 89 -5.16 15.94 -12.95
CA LEU A 89 -5.80 15.18 -11.86
C LEU A 89 -4.78 14.21 -11.25
N HIS A 90 -4.06 14.68 -10.24
CA HIS A 90 -3.07 13.87 -9.54
C HIS A 90 -3.24 13.96 -8.02
N ALA A 91 -2.57 13.06 -7.32
CA ALA A 91 -2.65 12.95 -5.87
C ALA A 91 -1.34 12.47 -5.25
N ALA A 92 -1.19 12.75 -3.95
CA ALA A 92 -0.16 12.18 -3.09
C ALA A 92 -0.79 11.18 -2.11
N HIS A 93 -0.14 10.02 -1.94
CA HIS A 93 -0.52 9.00 -0.97
C HIS A 93 0.71 8.39 -0.30
N PRO A 94 0.66 8.14 1.05
CA PRO A 94 1.87 7.69 1.77
C PRO A 94 2.30 6.27 1.43
N THR A 95 1.40 5.36 1.10
CA THR A 95 1.73 3.93 1.02
C THR A 95 1.27 3.20 -0.24
N LEU A 96 0.54 3.83 -1.14
CA LEU A 96 0.24 3.21 -2.45
C LEU A 96 1.52 3.01 -3.29
N PRO A 97 1.59 1.99 -4.16
CA PRO A 97 2.66 1.88 -5.14
C PRO A 97 2.59 3.04 -6.14
N LEU A 98 3.71 3.69 -6.42
CA LEU A 98 3.75 4.81 -7.38
C LEU A 98 4.42 4.40 -8.69
N PRO A 99 3.86 4.85 -9.83
CA PRO A 99 2.56 5.51 -9.99
C PRO A 99 1.40 4.51 -10.00
N CYS A 100 0.21 4.95 -9.56
CA CYS A 100 -1.02 4.18 -9.73
C CYS A 100 -2.21 5.11 -9.98
N GLU A 101 -3.37 4.56 -10.30
CA GLU A 101 -4.62 5.32 -10.42
C GLU A 101 -5.60 4.86 -9.34
N VAL A 102 -6.31 5.80 -8.74
CA VAL A 102 -7.35 5.53 -7.75
C VAL A 102 -8.63 6.28 -8.07
N LEU A 103 -9.76 5.70 -7.69
CA LEU A 103 -11.05 6.37 -7.71
C LEU A 103 -11.29 6.98 -6.32
N VAL A 104 -11.43 8.30 -6.27
CA VAL A 104 -11.73 9.02 -5.04
C VAL A 104 -13.20 9.43 -5.06
N GLN A 105 -13.93 9.12 -3.99
CA GLN A 105 -15.34 9.50 -3.83
C GLN A 105 -15.50 10.46 -2.65
N SER A 106 -16.15 11.57 -2.89
CA SER A 106 -16.60 12.49 -1.85
C SER A 106 -17.81 11.90 -1.13
N LEU A 107 -17.67 11.53 0.14
CA LEU A 107 -18.79 11.00 0.94
C LEU A 107 -19.89 12.06 1.18
N ARG A 108 -19.55 13.35 1.10
CA ARG A 108 -20.49 14.45 1.27
C ARG A 108 -21.38 14.67 0.04
N THR A 109 -20.85 14.51 -1.16
CA THR A 109 -21.54 14.85 -2.41
C THR A 109 -21.85 13.64 -3.28
N GLY A 110 -21.23 12.48 -3.01
CA GLY A 110 -21.28 11.29 -3.86
C GLY A 110 -20.47 11.38 -5.15
N LYS A 111 -19.90 12.56 -5.47
CA LYS A 111 -19.08 12.74 -6.68
C LYS A 111 -17.82 11.91 -6.62
N THR A 112 -17.38 11.41 -7.76
CA THR A 112 -16.16 10.61 -7.92
C THR A 112 -15.22 11.26 -8.93
N VAL A 113 -13.92 11.09 -8.68
CA VAL A 113 -12.86 11.50 -9.60
C VAL A 113 -11.78 10.42 -9.65
N LYS A 114 -11.27 10.12 -10.84
CA LYS A 114 -10.11 9.24 -11.03
C LYS A 114 -8.86 10.10 -11.08
N VAL A 115 -7.91 9.81 -10.19
CA VAL A 115 -6.66 10.57 -10.08
C VAL A 115 -5.45 9.67 -10.20
N ARG A 116 -4.36 10.21 -10.75
CA ARG A 116 -3.05 9.55 -10.79
C ARG A 116 -2.30 9.86 -9.50
N VAL A 117 -2.01 8.83 -8.73
CA VAL A 117 -1.15 8.94 -7.55
C VAL A 117 0.30 8.83 -8.02
N ASN A 118 1.04 9.93 -7.94
CA ASN A 118 2.43 10.05 -8.40
C ASN A 118 3.35 10.69 -7.36
N ASP A 119 2.81 10.99 -6.16
CA ASP A 119 3.58 11.62 -5.11
C ASP A 119 3.38 10.97 -3.74
N ARG A 120 4.27 11.30 -2.78
CA ARG A 120 4.25 10.85 -1.39
C ARG A 120 3.69 11.92 -0.47
N GLY A 121 2.84 11.52 0.45
CA GLY A 121 2.10 12.33 1.41
C GLY A 121 0.64 11.89 1.45
N PRO A 122 -0.19 12.50 2.28
CA PRO A 122 0.15 13.48 3.32
C PRO A 122 0.96 12.89 4.48
N PHE A 123 1.77 13.75 5.10
CA PHE A 123 2.52 13.41 6.32
C PHE A 123 1.90 14.09 7.55
N ILE A 124 0.62 14.37 7.47
CA ILE A 124 -0.20 15.01 8.52
C ILE A 124 -1.18 13.96 9.05
N LYS A 125 -1.28 13.86 10.37
CA LYS A 125 -2.17 12.91 11.05
C LYS A 125 -3.62 13.09 10.57
N ASN A 126 -4.32 11.97 10.40
CA ASN A 126 -5.72 11.88 9.98
C ASN A 126 -6.02 12.26 8.50
N ARG A 127 -5.04 12.68 7.72
CA ARG A 127 -5.20 12.83 6.27
C ARG A 127 -4.73 11.57 5.56
N ILE A 128 -5.50 11.12 4.59
CA ILE A 128 -5.22 9.87 3.85
C ILE A 128 -4.72 10.13 2.44
N ILE A 129 -5.13 11.24 1.84
CA ILE A 129 -4.77 11.61 0.47
C ILE A 129 -4.75 13.13 0.33
N ASP A 130 -3.82 13.64 -0.45
CA ASP A 130 -3.79 15.04 -0.89
C ASP A 130 -4.02 15.09 -2.40
N LEU A 131 -5.05 15.81 -2.82
CA LEU A 131 -5.47 15.94 -4.22
C LEU A 131 -4.84 17.20 -4.84
N SER A 132 -4.70 17.23 -6.18
CA SER A 132 -4.47 18.49 -6.88
C SER A 132 -5.70 19.39 -6.77
N GLU A 133 -5.52 20.69 -7.00
CA GLU A 133 -6.63 21.67 -6.97
C GLU A 133 -7.75 21.34 -7.95
N GLU A 134 -7.39 20.76 -9.12
CA GLU A 134 -8.35 20.40 -10.16
C GLU A 134 -9.16 19.13 -9.82
N ALA A 135 -8.65 18.31 -8.89
CA ALA A 135 -9.30 17.06 -8.51
C ALA A 135 -10.34 17.27 -7.40
#